data_be86c6e9c300fc3f051a9c6fd57f81dc
#
_entry.id   be86c6e9c300fc3f051a9c6fd57f81dc
#
_cell.length_a   1.000
_cell.length_b   1.000
_cell.length_c   1.000
_cell.angle_alpha   90.00
_cell.angle_beta   90.00
_cell.angle_gamma   90.00
#
_symmetry.space_group_name_H-M   'P 1'
#
loop_
_entity.id
_entity.type
_entity.pdbx_description
1 polymer ?
#
loop_
_entity_poly.entity_id
_entity_poly.type
_entity_poly.pdbx_seq_one_letter_code
_entity_poly.pdbx_strand_id
1 'polypeptide(L)'
;MNKQLEMESSFWGKVKLELEINSYMDNNRMYIGLVEVDGEYPEPFADLTVNISAPCPDYCGYVDTNNCPELEGFIEKHGLGEFTGLMGNSGFCSYPLYLFDPEKLREVAPEGMENFEWTVMGKTPEKVQEERRAR
;
A
#
# COMPACT_ATOMS: atom_id res chain seq x y z
N MET A 1 -0.81 6.93 14.92
CA MET A 1 0.14 7.83 14.24
C MET A 1 0.89 7.10 13.16
N ASN A 2 0.95 7.65 11.96
CA ASN A 2 1.66 7.02 10.86
C ASN A 2 3.17 7.07 11.07
N LYS A 3 3.84 6.00 10.64
CA LYS A 3 5.31 5.96 10.65
C LYS A 3 5.85 6.54 9.35
N GLN A 4 6.96 7.26 9.46
CA GLN A 4 7.68 7.77 8.30
C GLN A 4 8.59 6.68 7.74
N LEU A 5 8.51 6.47 6.44
CA LEU A 5 9.33 5.48 5.73
C LEU A 5 10.18 6.21 4.69
N GLU A 6 11.46 5.90 4.67
CA GLU A 6 12.39 6.53 3.74
C GLU A 6 12.45 5.76 2.42
N MET A 7 12.43 6.49 1.32
CA MET A 7 12.62 5.95 -0.02
C MET A 7 13.72 6.74 -0.74
N GLU A 8 14.55 6.04 -1.51
CA GLU A 8 15.49 6.70 -2.41
C GLU A 8 14.83 6.88 -3.77
N SER A 9 14.60 8.14 -4.13
CA SER A 9 14.03 8.51 -5.41
C SER A 9 15.15 8.85 -6.41
N SER A 10 14.97 8.43 -7.67
CA SER A 10 15.92 8.74 -8.76
C SER A 10 16.05 10.24 -8.99
N PHE A 11 14.99 11.01 -8.73
CA PHE A 11 14.96 12.45 -9.01
C PHE A 11 15.20 13.30 -7.78
N TRP A 12 14.75 12.86 -6.61
CA TRP A 12 14.68 13.69 -5.41
C TRP A 12 15.62 13.26 -4.30
N GLY A 13 16.39 12.17 -4.52
CA GLY A 13 17.23 11.60 -3.48
C GLY A 13 16.37 10.91 -2.41
N LYS A 14 16.74 11.09 -1.16
CA LYS A 14 16.00 10.47 -0.05
C LYS A 14 14.78 11.30 0.30
N VAL A 15 13.62 10.67 0.34
CA VAL A 15 12.35 11.29 0.73
C VAL A 15 11.74 10.52 1.89
N LYS A 16 11.06 11.22 2.78
CA LYS A 16 10.32 10.62 3.89
C LYS A 16 8.85 10.60 3.56
N LEU A 17 8.28 9.41 3.60
CA LEU A 17 6.92 9.16 3.16
C LEU A 17 6.10 8.52 4.26
N GLU A 18 4.80 8.80 4.27
CA GLU A 18 3.81 8.04 5.03
C GLU A 18 2.87 7.36 4.06
N LEU A 19 2.34 6.21 4.47
CA LEU A 19 1.34 5.51 3.68
C LEU A 19 -0.04 6.09 3.96
N GLU A 20 -0.79 6.37 2.89
CA GLU A 20 -2.19 6.69 2.96
C GLU A 20 -2.98 5.49 2.47
N ILE A 21 -3.71 4.82 3.37
CA ILE A 21 -4.47 3.62 3.04
C ILE A 21 -5.94 3.97 2.98
N ASN A 22 -6.58 3.57 1.89
CA ASN A 22 -7.97 3.86 1.60
C ASN A 22 -8.54 2.74 0.74
N SER A 23 -9.71 2.93 0.17
CA SER A 23 -10.29 2.00 -0.79
C SER A 23 -10.64 2.72 -2.08
N TYR A 24 -10.56 1.99 -3.20
CA TYR A 24 -11.07 2.51 -4.47
C TYR A 24 -12.58 2.49 -4.44
N MET A 25 -13.21 3.55 -4.95
CA MET A 25 -14.66 3.73 -4.87
C MET A 25 -15.44 2.74 -5.71
N ASP A 26 -14.86 2.28 -6.80
CA ASP A 26 -15.57 1.43 -7.77
C ASP A 26 -15.59 -0.05 -7.40
N ASN A 27 -14.63 -0.55 -6.64
CA ASN A 27 -14.54 -1.98 -6.34
C ASN A 27 -14.08 -2.32 -4.92
N ASN A 28 -13.90 -1.32 -4.07
CA ASN A 28 -13.48 -1.48 -2.68
C ASN A 28 -12.11 -2.15 -2.48
N ARG A 29 -11.29 -2.22 -3.52
CA ARG A 29 -9.93 -2.74 -3.40
C ARG A 29 -9.08 -1.77 -2.60
N MET A 30 -8.01 -2.28 -2.00
CA MET A 30 -7.11 -1.47 -1.19
C MET A 30 -6.32 -0.48 -2.05
N TYR A 31 -6.39 0.78 -1.68
CA TYR A 31 -5.57 1.85 -2.25
C TYR A 31 -4.46 2.19 -1.26
N ILE A 32 -3.24 2.26 -1.75
CA ILE A 32 -2.11 2.75 -0.95
C ILE A 32 -1.46 3.90 -1.72
N GLY A 33 -1.52 5.09 -1.14
CA GLY A 33 -0.82 6.26 -1.65
C GLY A 33 0.40 6.56 -0.80
N LEU A 34 1.33 7.34 -1.35
CA LEU A 34 2.52 7.81 -0.65
C LEU A 34 2.44 9.32 -0.52
N VAL A 35 2.62 9.81 0.70
CA VAL A 35 2.56 11.23 1.02
C VAL A 35 3.93 11.66 1.55
N GLU A 36 4.51 12.67 0.93
CA GLU A 36 5.77 13.24 1.39
C GLU A 36 5.52 14.12 2.61
N VAL A 37 6.26 13.85 3.69
CA VAL A 37 6.07 14.54 4.96
C VAL A 37 7.31 15.32 5.41
N ASP A 38 8.30 15.41 4.54
CA ASP A 38 9.57 16.06 4.84
C ASP A 38 9.53 17.58 4.61
N GLY A 39 8.49 18.08 3.99
CA GLY A 39 8.29 19.50 3.72
C GLY A 39 7.48 20.21 4.79
N GLU A 40 7.16 21.47 4.54
CA GLU A 40 6.35 22.30 5.44
C GLU A 40 4.92 21.76 5.58
N TYR A 41 4.38 21.24 4.48
CA TYR A 41 3.05 20.64 4.45
C TYR A 41 3.12 19.26 3.80
N PRO A 42 2.29 18.30 4.26
CA PRO A 42 2.21 16.99 3.59
C PRO A 42 1.72 17.17 2.15
N GLU A 43 2.39 16.49 1.22
CA GLU A 43 2.03 16.56 -0.21
C GLU A 43 1.97 15.15 -0.80
N PRO A 44 1.01 14.86 -1.70
CA PRO A 44 1.00 13.60 -2.41
C PRO A 44 2.30 13.42 -3.21
N PHE A 45 2.93 12.26 -3.06
CA PHE A 45 4.18 11.96 -3.75
C PHE A 45 3.96 11.01 -4.93
N ALA A 46 3.29 9.89 -4.69
CA ALA A 46 3.00 8.88 -5.70
C ALA A 46 1.89 7.95 -5.21
N ASP A 47 1.28 7.22 -6.13
CA ASP A 47 0.42 6.10 -5.76
C ASP A 47 1.26 4.83 -5.76
N LEU A 48 1.23 4.07 -4.68
CA LEU A 48 1.90 2.78 -4.61
C LEU A 48 1.16 1.74 -5.43
N THR A 49 -0.17 1.76 -5.35
CA THR A 49 -1.03 0.82 -6.07
C THR A 49 -1.68 1.47 -7.28
N VAL A 50 -2.11 0.63 -8.21
CA VAL A 50 -2.91 1.02 -9.37
C VAL A 50 -4.12 0.09 -9.46
N ASN A 51 -5.26 0.64 -9.86
CA ASN A 51 -6.51 -0.12 -9.95
C ASN A 51 -6.77 -0.54 -11.40
N ILE A 52 -6.54 -1.80 -11.70
CA ILE A 52 -6.74 -2.37 -13.04
C ILE A 52 -7.79 -3.49 -12.99
N SER A 53 -8.29 -3.89 -14.16
CA SER A 53 -9.39 -4.86 -14.24
C SER A 53 -9.01 -6.31 -13.92
N ALA A 54 -7.74 -6.61 -13.69
CA ALA A 54 -7.30 -7.96 -13.36
C ALA A 54 -7.74 -8.38 -11.95
N PRO A 55 -7.85 -9.69 -11.66
CA PRO A 55 -8.23 -10.17 -10.33
C PRO A 55 -7.26 -9.67 -9.24
N CYS A 56 -7.81 -9.31 -8.09
CA CYS A 56 -7.01 -8.79 -6.98
C CYS A 56 -7.60 -9.28 -5.66
N PRO A 57 -7.01 -10.32 -5.05
CA PRO A 57 -7.46 -10.83 -3.75
C PRO A 57 -7.31 -9.80 -2.63
N ASP A 58 -7.93 -10.10 -1.48
CA ASP A 58 -7.84 -9.23 -0.30
C ASP A 58 -6.38 -9.03 0.11
N TYR A 59 -6.07 -7.81 0.56
CA TYR A 59 -4.73 -7.37 0.96
C TYR A 59 -3.71 -7.39 -0.17
N CYS A 60 -4.13 -7.62 -1.40
CA CYS A 60 -3.27 -7.53 -2.57
C CYS A 60 -3.46 -6.21 -3.29
N GLY A 61 -2.48 -5.85 -4.10
CA GLY A 61 -2.55 -4.68 -4.96
C GLY A 61 -1.52 -4.77 -6.07
N TYR A 62 -1.86 -4.19 -7.21
CA TYR A 62 -0.92 -4.06 -8.32
C TYR A 62 -0.07 -2.82 -8.08
N VAL A 63 1.24 -2.95 -8.19
CA VAL A 63 2.19 -1.89 -7.86
C VAL A 63 2.54 -1.09 -9.11
N ASP A 64 2.52 0.24 -9.00
CA ASP A 64 2.68 1.16 -10.14
C ASP A 64 4.15 1.36 -10.52
N THR A 65 4.80 0.28 -10.91
CA THR A 65 6.21 0.28 -11.29
C THR A 65 6.49 1.02 -12.59
N ASN A 66 5.48 1.24 -13.42
CA ASN A 66 5.63 2.01 -14.67
C ASN A 66 5.89 3.48 -14.39
N ASN A 67 5.22 4.05 -13.40
CA ASN A 67 5.43 5.45 -13.03
C ASN A 67 6.57 5.63 -12.03
N CYS A 68 6.78 4.63 -11.17
CA CYS A 68 7.82 4.72 -10.13
C CYS A 68 8.50 3.36 -9.94
N PRO A 69 9.59 3.10 -10.67
CA PRO A 69 10.30 1.80 -10.58
C PRO A 69 10.86 1.49 -9.19
N GLU A 70 11.11 2.50 -8.38
CA GLU A 70 11.66 2.34 -7.03
C GLU A 70 10.68 1.73 -6.03
N LEU A 71 9.40 1.59 -6.40
CA LEU A 71 8.37 1.11 -5.47
C LEU A 71 8.61 -0.32 -4.98
N GLU A 72 9.10 -1.20 -5.85
CA GLU A 72 9.38 -2.59 -5.43
C GLU A 72 10.48 -2.64 -4.37
N GLY A 73 11.56 -1.90 -4.57
CA GLY A 73 12.63 -1.80 -3.57
C GLY A 73 12.15 -1.18 -2.26
N PHE A 74 11.27 -0.20 -2.35
CA PHE A 74 10.67 0.42 -1.18
C PHE A 74 9.82 -0.58 -0.37
N ILE A 75 8.99 -1.35 -1.05
CA ILE A 75 8.16 -2.39 -0.41
C ILE A 75 9.06 -3.42 0.30
N GLU A 76 10.09 -3.89 -0.39
CA GLU A 76 11.01 -4.88 0.15
C GLU A 76 11.80 -4.33 1.35
N LYS A 77 12.34 -3.13 1.22
CA LYS A 77 13.12 -2.48 2.27
C LYS A 77 12.35 -2.37 3.59
N HIS A 78 11.07 -2.04 3.50
CA HIS A 78 10.24 -1.82 4.68
C HIS A 78 9.37 -3.02 5.07
N GLY A 79 9.50 -4.14 4.36
CA GLY A 79 8.75 -5.35 4.69
C GLY A 79 7.24 -5.19 4.55
N LEU A 80 6.79 -4.38 3.59
CA LEU A 80 5.36 -4.07 3.43
C LEU A 80 4.58 -5.20 2.76
N GLY A 81 5.26 -6.07 2.03
CA GLY A 81 4.60 -7.14 1.30
C GLY A 81 5.56 -7.97 0.47
N GLU A 82 5.00 -8.92 -0.27
CA GLU A 82 5.77 -9.84 -1.12
C GLU A 82 5.18 -9.89 -2.52
N PHE A 83 6.05 -10.01 -3.52
CA PHE A 83 5.62 -10.24 -4.89
C PHE A 83 5.01 -11.66 -4.99
N THR A 84 3.78 -11.73 -5.54
CA THR A 84 3.07 -13.02 -5.67
C THR A 84 3.60 -13.88 -6.81
N GLY A 85 4.39 -13.33 -7.72
CA GLY A 85 4.80 -13.97 -8.95
C GLY A 85 3.84 -13.75 -10.11
N LEU A 86 2.73 -13.05 -9.86
CA LEU A 86 1.70 -12.80 -10.87
C LEU A 86 1.75 -11.36 -11.36
N MET A 87 1.45 -11.18 -12.66
CA MET A 87 1.39 -9.88 -13.30
C MET A 87 -0.02 -9.61 -13.79
N GLY A 88 -0.46 -8.37 -13.70
CA GLY A 88 -1.70 -7.91 -14.30
C GLY A 88 -1.42 -6.91 -15.42
N ASN A 89 -2.21 -6.98 -16.48
CA ASN A 89 -2.03 -6.11 -17.64
C ASN A 89 -3.15 -5.09 -17.77
N SER A 90 -2.78 -3.88 -18.14
CA SER A 90 -3.73 -2.84 -18.50
C SER A 90 -3.16 -2.07 -19.70
N GLY A 91 -3.80 -2.20 -20.86
CA GLY A 91 -3.25 -1.68 -22.11
C GLY A 91 -1.91 -2.34 -22.42
N PHE A 92 -0.89 -1.54 -22.65
CA PHE A 92 0.47 -2.01 -22.93
C PHE A 92 1.33 -2.17 -21.69
N CYS A 93 0.78 -1.87 -20.51
CA CYS A 93 1.52 -1.90 -19.26
C CYS A 93 1.24 -3.18 -18.49
N SER A 94 2.26 -3.70 -17.81
CA SER A 94 2.15 -4.82 -16.89
C SER A 94 2.54 -4.37 -15.48
N TYR A 95 1.79 -4.83 -14.49
CA TYR A 95 1.99 -4.44 -13.10
C TYR A 95 2.15 -5.68 -12.23
N PRO A 96 3.15 -5.73 -11.35
CA PRO A 96 3.30 -6.87 -10.44
C PRO A 96 2.22 -6.84 -9.35
N LEU A 97 1.67 -8.01 -9.06
CA LEU A 97 0.71 -8.18 -7.97
C LEU A 97 1.46 -8.51 -6.69
N TYR A 98 1.27 -7.68 -5.67
CA TYR A 98 1.87 -7.87 -4.36
C TYR A 98 0.82 -8.28 -3.34
N LEU A 99 1.21 -9.19 -2.45
CA LEU A 99 0.45 -9.49 -1.24
C LEU A 99 1.06 -8.65 -0.12
N PHE A 100 0.31 -7.68 0.36
CA PHE A 100 0.76 -6.80 1.44
C PHE A 100 0.55 -7.47 2.78
N ASP A 101 1.45 -7.21 3.72
CA ASP A 101 1.36 -7.74 5.07
C ASP A 101 0.43 -6.84 5.90
N PRO A 102 -0.79 -7.33 6.25
CA PRO A 102 -1.74 -6.49 6.98
C PRO A 102 -1.22 -6.04 8.35
N GLU A 103 -0.42 -6.86 9.03
CA GLU A 103 0.16 -6.47 10.31
C GLU A 103 1.15 -5.31 10.16
N LYS A 104 1.97 -5.37 9.11
CA LYS A 104 2.91 -4.29 8.83
C LYS A 104 2.19 -3.02 8.43
N LEU A 105 1.14 -3.12 7.63
CA LEU A 105 0.34 -1.96 7.25
C LEU A 105 -0.34 -1.34 8.47
N ARG A 106 -0.84 -2.15 9.41
CA ARG A 106 -1.41 -1.65 10.67
C ARG A 106 -0.36 -0.94 11.52
N GLU A 107 0.85 -1.42 11.49
CA GLU A 107 1.97 -0.81 12.22
C GLU A 107 2.34 0.57 11.64
N VAL A 108 2.44 0.68 10.31
CA VAL A 108 2.92 1.91 9.68
C VAL A 108 1.82 2.92 9.38
N ALA A 109 0.57 2.47 9.24
CA ALA A 109 -0.58 3.33 8.96
C ALA A 109 -1.82 2.84 9.71
N PRO A 110 -1.82 2.93 11.05
CA PRO A 110 -2.85 2.29 11.87
C PRO A 110 -4.26 2.82 11.61
N GLU A 111 -4.43 4.13 11.46
CA GLU A 111 -5.75 4.72 11.26
C GLU A 111 -6.33 4.38 9.88
N GLY A 112 -5.50 4.46 8.84
CA GLY A 112 -5.91 4.11 7.49
C GLY A 112 -6.29 2.65 7.37
N MET A 113 -5.50 1.76 7.97
CA MET A 113 -5.82 0.32 7.97
C MET A 113 -7.06 0.01 8.77
N GLU A 114 -7.23 0.62 9.94
CA GLU A 114 -8.45 0.44 10.73
C GLU A 114 -9.69 0.83 9.95
N ASN A 115 -9.67 2.00 9.31
CA ASN A 115 -10.79 2.46 8.49
C ASN A 115 -11.05 1.55 7.30
N PHE A 116 -10.00 1.11 6.61
CA PHE A 116 -10.13 0.20 5.48
C PHE A 116 -10.76 -1.12 5.90
N GLU A 117 -10.23 -1.74 6.95
CA GLU A 117 -10.71 -3.04 7.40
C GLU A 117 -12.14 -2.96 7.95
N TRP A 118 -12.48 -1.88 8.65
CA TRP A 118 -13.83 -1.66 9.13
C TRP A 118 -14.80 -1.44 7.97
N THR A 119 -14.47 -0.54 7.05
CA THR A 119 -15.38 -0.10 5.99
C THR A 119 -15.58 -1.16 4.92
N VAL A 120 -14.49 -1.81 4.49
CA VAL A 120 -14.50 -2.73 3.35
C VAL A 120 -14.70 -4.17 3.78
N MET A 121 -14.05 -4.58 4.87
CA MET A 121 -14.04 -5.97 5.31
C MET A 121 -14.95 -6.24 6.50
N GLY A 122 -15.54 -5.20 7.09
CA GLY A 122 -16.40 -5.34 8.26
C GLY A 122 -15.67 -5.85 9.49
N LYS A 123 -14.34 -5.67 9.57
CA LYS A 123 -13.54 -6.11 10.70
C LYS A 123 -13.46 -5.02 11.77
N THR A 124 -13.90 -5.37 12.98
CA THR A 124 -13.72 -4.48 14.13
C THR A 124 -12.28 -4.58 14.64
N PRO A 125 -11.79 -3.59 15.39
CA PRO A 125 -10.48 -3.70 16.03
C PRO A 125 -10.34 -4.95 16.89
N GLU A 126 -11.43 -5.38 17.53
CA GLU A 126 -11.46 -6.61 18.34
C GLU A 126 -11.24 -7.85 17.50
N LYS A 127 -11.90 -7.95 16.35
CA LYS A 127 -11.73 -9.08 15.41
C LYS A 127 -10.32 -9.14 14.86
N VAL A 128 -9.73 -8.01 14.59
CA VAL A 128 -8.34 -7.95 14.12
C VAL A 128 -7.40 -8.52 15.18
N GLN A 129 -7.63 -8.19 16.47
CA GLN A 129 -6.83 -8.73 17.56
C GLN A 129 -7.03 -10.23 17.73
N GLU A 130 -8.25 -10.73 17.58
CA GLU A 130 -8.54 -12.16 17.63
C GLU A 130 -7.80 -12.91 16.52
N GLU A 131 -7.78 -12.39 15.31
CA GLU A 131 -7.02 -12.97 14.21
C GLU A 131 -5.52 -13.01 14.51
N ARG A 132 -4.97 -11.99 15.14
CA ARG A 132 -3.58 -11.94 15.58
C ARG A 132 -3.27 -13.02 16.59
N ARG A 133 -4.19 -13.26 17.53
CA ARG A 133 -4.02 -14.30 18.56
C ARG A 133 -4.10 -15.71 17.98
N ALA A 134 -4.84 -15.88 16.90
CA ALA A 134 -5.02 -17.18 16.25
C ALA A 134 -3.81 -17.60 15.41
N ARG A 135 -2.90 -16.69 15.17
CA ARG A 135 -1.66 -16.96 14.41
C ARG A 135 -0.53 -17.40 15.38
#